data_2e7f9ae13285256b26e05010a0ea71b8
#
_entry.id   2e7f9ae13285256b26e05010a0ea71b8
#
_cell.length_a   1.000
_cell.length_b   1.000
_cell.length_c   1.000
_cell.angle_alpha   90.00
_cell.angle_beta   90.00
_cell.angle_gamma   90.00
#
_symmetry.space_group_name_H-M   'P 1'
#
loop_
_entity.id
_entity.type
_entity.pdbx_description
1 polymer ?
#
loop_
_entity_poly.entity_id
_entity_poly.type
_entity_poly.pdbx_seq_one_letter_code
_entity_poly.pdbx_strand_id
1 'polypeptide(L)'
;TDYTYERHVAWMNEWLNKNDFTGMTFVGQDWGGLIGLRLVTANVDRFDRIVVANTGLPLANREPSAAFRAWQKFSQEVPVFDVGKMMSGGSKTELAPEVIAAYNAPFPDETYKSAARIFPTLYPDGVDHPSNIANTKAWEVLHAWNKPLLTAFTDGDPITQGGHKTFQLEVPGAKGQAHTLISG
;
A
#
# COMPACT_ATOMS: atom_id res chain seq x y z
N THR A 1 16.29 -5.21 -13.31
CA THR A 1 15.93 -4.52 -12.07
C THR A 1 15.59 -5.54 -11.01
N ASP A 2 15.95 -5.23 -9.78
CA ASP A 2 15.91 -6.09 -8.62
C ASP A 2 14.69 -5.79 -7.72
N TYR A 3 13.66 -5.18 -8.32
CA TYR A 3 12.45 -4.81 -7.62
C TYR A 3 11.52 -6.01 -7.50
N THR A 4 11.29 -6.46 -6.25
CA THR A 4 10.24 -7.43 -5.89
C THR A 4 9.56 -6.99 -4.60
N TYR A 5 8.37 -7.46 -4.34
CA TYR A 5 7.66 -7.16 -3.10
C TYR A 5 8.46 -7.64 -1.88
N GLU A 6 8.96 -8.87 -1.92
CA GLU A 6 9.77 -9.46 -0.84
C GLU A 6 11.04 -8.64 -0.56
N ARG A 7 11.68 -8.13 -1.62
CA ARG A 7 12.89 -7.34 -1.47
C ARG A 7 12.63 -6.04 -0.73
N HIS A 8 11.54 -5.36 -1.06
CA HIS A 8 11.14 -4.15 -0.33
C HIS A 8 10.81 -4.44 1.13
N VAL A 9 10.11 -5.54 1.42
CA VAL A 9 9.85 -5.97 2.80
C VAL A 9 11.16 -6.27 3.52
N ALA A 10 12.10 -6.98 2.88
CA ALA A 10 13.41 -7.29 3.46
C ALA A 10 14.21 -6.02 3.78
N TRP A 11 14.28 -5.04 2.88
CA TRP A 11 14.96 -3.77 3.12
C TRP A 11 14.36 -3.00 4.29
N MET A 12 13.03 -2.97 4.39
CA MET A 12 12.36 -2.28 5.50
C MET A 12 12.58 -3.01 6.84
N ASN A 13 12.63 -4.35 6.85
CA ASN A 13 12.99 -5.11 8.05
C ASN A 13 14.46 -4.86 8.44
N GLU A 14 15.37 -4.82 7.49
CA GLU A 14 16.77 -4.51 7.75
C GLU A 14 16.93 -3.10 8.35
N TRP A 15 16.24 -2.11 7.76
CA TRP A 15 16.20 -0.75 8.26
C TRP A 15 15.65 -0.70 9.70
N LEU A 16 14.54 -1.37 9.97
CA LEU A 16 13.95 -1.43 11.31
C LEU A 16 14.88 -2.08 12.32
N ASN A 17 15.61 -3.14 11.93
CA ASN A 17 16.54 -3.84 12.80
C ASN A 17 17.80 -3.01 13.11
N LYS A 18 18.17 -2.08 12.25
CA LYS A 18 19.26 -1.13 12.50
C LYS A 18 18.87 0.03 13.43
N ASN A 19 17.58 0.15 13.74
CA ASN A 19 17.03 1.20 14.59
C ASN A 19 16.24 0.58 15.74
N ASP A 20 16.51 1.03 16.96
CA ASP A 20 15.87 0.51 18.17
C ASP A 20 14.51 1.17 18.45
N PHE A 21 13.70 1.37 17.41
CA PHE A 21 12.36 1.93 17.55
C PHE A 21 11.41 0.92 18.20
N THR A 22 10.69 1.38 19.21
CA THR A 22 9.63 0.64 19.92
C THR A 22 8.46 1.58 20.20
N GLY A 23 7.31 1.03 20.59
CA GLY A 23 6.12 1.84 20.87
C GLY A 23 5.57 2.58 19.65
N MET A 24 5.88 2.09 18.44
CA MET A 24 5.56 2.78 17.19
C MET A 24 4.08 2.73 16.85
N THR A 25 3.61 3.80 16.23
CA THR A 25 2.38 3.79 15.45
C THR A 25 2.74 3.63 13.97
N PHE A 26 2.30 2.54 13.36
CA PHE A 26 2.42 2.37 11.91
C PHE A 26 1.31 3.14 11.19
N VAL A 27 1.67 3.88 10.14
CA VAL A 27 0.73 4.51 9.21
C VAL A 27 1.11 4.08 7.80
N GLY A 28 0.20 3.41 7.10
CA GLY A 28 0.45 2.89 5.75
C GLY A 28 -0.66 3.22 4.76
N GLN A 29 -0.26 3.68 3.56
CA GLN A 29 -1.14 3.95 2.44
C GLN A 29 -0.57 3.27 1.20
N ASP A 30 -1.42 2.78 0.31
CA ASP A 30 -1.06 2.13 -0.95
C ASP A 30 0.01 1.03 -0.74
N TRP A 31 1.08 0.99 -1.51
CA TRP A 31 2.22 0.07 -1.33
C TRP A 31 2.89 0.19 0.05
N GLY A 32 2.83 1.37 0.67
CA GLY A 32 3.29 1.55 2.05
C GLY A 32 2.51 0.67 3.03
N GLY A 33 1.22 0.45 2.78
CA GLY A 33 0.40 -0.50 3.54
C GLY A 33 0.77 -1.96 3.27
N LEU A 34 0.93 -2.35 2.00
CA LEU A 34 1.30 -3.72 1.64
C LEU A 34 2.65 -4.13 2.29
N ILE A 35 3.67 -3.30 2.12
CA ILE A 35 5.01 -3.54 2.67
C ILE A 35 4.98 -3.44 4.20
N GLY A 36 4.33 -2.39 4.72
CA GLY A 36 4.36 -2.08 6.14
C GLY A 36 3.55 -3.06 7.00
N LEU A 37 2.42 -3.57 6.52
CA LEU A 37 1.69 -4.61 7.26
C LEU A 37 2.51 -5.90 7.40
N ARG A 38 3.31 -6.25 6.38
CA ARG A 38 4.29 -7.34 6.46
C ARG A 38 5.38 -7.05 7.49
N LEU A 39 5.85 -5.79 7.56
CA LEU A 39 6.83 -5.35 8.55
C LEU A 39 6.26 -5.41 9.96
N VAL A 40 5.06 -4.87 10.18
CA VAL A 40 4.37 -4.86 11.48
C VAL A 40 4.16 -6.26 12.00
N THR A 41 3.62 -7.15 11.16
CA THR A 41 3.31 -8.53 11.56
C THR A 41 4.54 -9.39 11.83
N ALA A 42 5.68 -9.06 11.24
CA ALA A 42 6.96 -9.68 11.55
C ALA A 42 7.62 -9.13 12.83
N ASN A 43 7.17 -7.98 13.37
CA ASN A 43 7.79 -7.26 14.47
C ASN A 43 6.74 -6.73 15.48
N VAL A 44 5.77 -7.54 15.86
CA VAL A 44 4.58 -7.17 16.64
C VAL A 44 4.90 -6.37 17.91
N ASP A 45 5.96 -6.74 18.60
CA ASP A 45 6.33 -6.13 19.89
C ASP A 45 6.86 -4.70 19.76
N ARG A 46 7.23 -4.28 18.55
CA ARG A 46 7.71 -2.93 18.26
C ARG A 46 6.61 -1.93 17.96
N PHE A 47 5.39 -2.42 17.65
CA PHE A 47 4.27 -1.58 17.24
C PHE A 47 3.12 -1.62 18.25
N ASP A 48 2.62 -0.44 18.62
CA ASP A 48 1.49 -0.28 19.53
C ASP A 48 0.18 -0.04 18.78
N ARG A 49 0.23 0.52 17.58
CA ARG A 49 -0.96 0.90 16.80
C ARG A 49 -0.71 0.74 15.32
N ILE A 50 -1.81 0.54 14.59
CA ILE A 50 -1.83 0.50 13.13
C ILE A 50 -2.85 1.53 12.61
N VAL A 51 -2.48 2.29 11.61
CA VAL A 51 -3.39 3.10 10.78
C VAL A 51 -3.22 2.67 9.34
N VAL A 52 -4.31 2.28 8.69
CA VAL A 52 -4.34 1.92 7.27
C VAL A 52 -5.23 2.87 6.49
N ALA A 53 -4.72 3.38 5.38
CA ALA A 53 -5.40 4.31 4.50
C ALA A 53 -5.28 3.82 3.05
N ASN A 54 -6.40 3.66 2.34
CA ASN A 54 -6.44 3.26 0.92
C ASN A 54 -5.36 2.23 0.55
N THR A 55 -5.41 1.08 1.23
CA THR A 55 -4.43 -0.01 1.08
C THR A 55 -5.09 -1.37 1.30
N GLY A 56 -4.32 -2.43 1.14
CA GLY A 56 -4.73 -3.79 1.40
C GLY A 56 -3.55 -4.68 1.76
N LEU A 57 -3.86 -5.91 2.08
CA LEU A 57 -2.90 -7.00 2.14
C LEU A 57 -3.47 -8.13 1.28
N PRO A 58 -3.07 -8.22 0.01
CA PRO A 58 -3.70 -9.11 -0.96
C PRO A 58 -3.50 -10.57 -0.61
N LEU A 59 -4.52 -11.37 -0.92
CA LEU A 59 -4.53 -12.83 -0.81
C LEU A 59 -4.86 -13.44 -2.16
N ALA A 60 -4.40 -14.66 -2.40
CA ALA A 60 -4.58 -15.39 -3.64
C ALA A 60 -6.05 -15.62 -4.09
N ASN A 61 -6.97 -15.60 -3.14
CA ASN A 61 -8.40 -15.81 -3.38
C ASN A 61 -9.19 -14.52 -3.69
N ARG A 62 -8.50 -13.39 -3.86
CA ARG A 62 -9.12 -12.09 -4.16
C ARG A 62 -8.56 -11.54 -5.46
N GLU A 63 -9.41 -11.44 -6.46
CA GLU A 63 -9.05 -10.82 -7.74
C GLU A 63 -8.89 -9.30 -7.59
N PRO A 64 -7.85 -8.70 -8.19
CA PRO A 64 -7.71 -7.25 -8.25
C PRO A 64 -8.87 -6.59 -8.98
N SER A 65 -9.21 -5.35 -8.59
CA SER A 65 -10.26 -4.59 -9.27
C SER A 65 -9.92 -4.32 -10.74
N ALA A 66 -10.95 -4.11 -11.58
CA ALA A 66 -10.76 -3.72 -12.98
C ALA A 66 -9.95 -2.42 -13.09
N ALA A 67 -10.14 -1.49 -12.15
CA ALA A 67 -9.37 -0.24 -12.09
C ALA A 67 -7.88 -0.51 -11.84
N PHE A 68 -7.55 -1.44 -10.93
CA PHE A 68 -6.17 -1.83 -10.70
C PHE A 68 -5.54 -2.49 -11.94
N ARG A 69 -6.27 -3.38 -12.62
CA ARG A 69 -5.80 -4.00 -13.88
C ARG A 69 -5.53 -2.97 -14.96
N ALA A 70 -6.41 -1.98 -15.09
CA ALA A 70 -6.20 -0.88 -16.02
C ALA A 70 -4.96 -0.06 -15.67
N TRP A 71 -4.73 0.20 -14.39
CA TRP A 71 -3.54 0.86 -13.89
C TRP A 71 -2.25 0.05 -14.17
N GLN A 72 -2.25 -1.26 -13.90
CA GLN A 72 -1.12 -2.13 -14.24
C GLN A 72 -0.77 -2.03 -15.72
N LYS A 73 -1.76 -2.18 -16.59
CA LYS A 73 -1.59 -2.09 -18.04
C LYS A 73 -1.04 -0.73 -18.45
N PHE A 74 -1.66 0.35 -18.00
CA PHE A 74 -1.23 1.71 -18.28
C PHE A 74 0.24 1.94 -17.89
N SER A 75 0.65 1.49 -16.69
CA SER A 75 2.01 1.69 -16.19
C SER A 75 3.09 1.09 -17.09
N GLN A 76 2.75 0.01 -17.82
CA GLN A 76 3.67 -0.68 -18.74
C GLN A 76 3.63 -0.14 -20.17
N GLU A 77 2.45 0.26 -20.64
CA GLU A 77 2.23 0.55 -22.07
C GLU A 77 2.32 2.04 -22.41
N VAL A 78 2.11 2.95 -21.45
CA VAL A 78 2.13 4.39 -21.76
C VAL A 78 3.54 4.82 -22.22
N PRO A 79 3.66 5.47 -23.39
CA PRO A 79 4.98 5.87 -23.93
C PRO A 79 5.70 6.87 -23.03
N VAL A 80 4.98 7.83 -22.48
CA VAL A 80 5.50 8.83 -21.53
C VAL A 80 4.76 8.71 -20.22
N PHE A 81 5.49 8.37 -19.15
CA PHE A 81 4.96 8.23 -17.81
C PHE A 81 5.02 9.57 -17.07
N ASP A 82 4.02 10.43 -17.30
CA ASP A 82 3.94 11.75 -16.69
C ASP A 82 3.39 11.64 -15.26
N VAL A 83 4.30 11.59 -14.28
CA VAL A 83 3.96 11.41 -12.86
C VAL A 83 3.05 12.53 -12.36
N GLY A 84 3.34 13.78 -12.72
CA GLY A 84 2.54 14.92 -12.29
C GLY A 84 1.12 14.88 -12.82
N LYS A 85 0.93 14.50 -14.11
CA LYS A 85 -0.42 14.30 -14.66
C LYS A 85 -1.17 13.15 -14.01
N MET A 86 -0.48 12.06 -13.69
CA MET A 86 -1.12 10.94 -12.97
C MET A 86 -1.59 11.36 -11.58
N MET A 87 -0.76 12.11 -10.84
CA MET A 87 -1.14 12.63 -9.53
C MET A 87 -2.33 13.59 -9.63
N SER A 88 -2.35 14.45 -10.65
CA SER A 88 -3.47 15.35 -10.90
C SER A 88 -4.74 14.58 -11.27
N GLY A 89 -4.64 13.58 -12.15
CA GLY A 89 -5.78 12.74 -12.57
C GLY A 89 -6.36 11.86 -11.46
N GLY A 90 -5.54 11.48 -10.47
CA GLY A 90 -5.95 10.70 -9.29
C GLY A 90 -6.46 11.56 -8.13
N SER A 91 -6.37 12.89 -8.25
CA SER A 91 -6.79 13.82 -7.20
C SER A 91 -8.19 14.37 -7.50
N LYS A 92 -9.04 14.50 -6.47
CA LYS A 92 -10.34 15.18 -6.58
C LYS A 92 -10.18 16.69 -6.69
N THR A 93 -9.15 17.24 -6.08
CA THR A 93 -8.81 18.65 -6.17
C THR A 93 -7.90 18.88 -7.39
N GLU A 94 -8.21 19.89 -8.18
CA GLU A 94 -7.33 20.31 -9.27
C GLU A 94 -5.98 20.76 -8.70
N LEU A 95 -4.89 20.15 -9.16
CA LEU A 95 -3.56 20.50 -8.73
C LEU A 95 -3.03 21.69 -9.52
N ALA A 96 -2.48 22.66 -8.82
CA ALA A 96 -1.84 23.82 -9.44
C ALA A 96 -0.62 23.36 -10.30
N PRO A 97 -0.31 24.11 -11.39
CA PRO A 97 0.79 23.73 -12.31
C PRO A 97 2.14 23.54 -11.62
N GLU A 98 2.44 24.33 -10.61
CA GLU A 98 3.67 24.22 -9.80
C GLU A 98 3.71 22.94 -8.97
N VAL A 99 2.57 22.42 -8.50
CA VAL A 99 2.47 21.15 -7.79
C VAL A 99 2.70 19.99 -8.76
N ILE A 100 2.10 20.04 -9.96
CA ILE A 100 2.32 19.07 -11.03
C ILE A 100 3.81 19.04 -11.41
N ALA A 101 4.44 20.20 -11.56
CA ALA A 101 5.86 20.33 -11.87
C ALA A 101 6.73 19.74 -10.74
N ALA A 102 6.36 19.94 -9.47
CA ALA A 102 7.08 19.39 -8.32
C ALA A 102 7.03 17.85 -8.30
N TYR A 103 5.89 17.23 -8.66
CA TYR A 103 5.80 15.78 -8.81
C TYR A 103 6.65 15.23 -9.96
N ASN A 104 6.87 15.99 -11.02
CA ASN A 104 7.73 15.61 -12.14
C ASN A 104 9.23 15.85 -11.86
N ALA A 105 9.57 16.77 -10.96
CA ALA A 105 10.96 17.19 -10.73
C ALA A 105 11.95 16.05 -10.39
N PRO A 106 11.58 14.99 -9.65
CA PRO A 106 12.48 13.86 -9.37
C PRO A 106 12.82 13.00 -10.60
N PHE A 107 12.13 13.20 -11.73
CA PHE A 107 12.20 12.34 -12.91
C PHE A 107 12.63 13.13 -14.15
N PRO A 108 13.95 13.41 -14.32
CA PRO A 108 14.44 14.19 -15.47
C PRO A 108 14.06 13.59 -16.83
N ASP A 109 14.00 12.27 -16.92
CA ASP A 109 13.60 11.53 -18.12
C ASP A 109 12.99 10.15 -17.76
N GLU A 110 12.62 9.35 -18.78
CA GLU A 110 11.97 8.05 -18.59
C GLU A 110 12.85 7.02 -17.85
N THR A 111 14.18 7.15 -17.90
CA THR A 111 15.07 6.19 -17.24
C THR A 111 14.98 6.25 -15.72
N TYR A 112 14.59 7.38 -15.15
CA TYR A 112 14.37 7.56 -13.71
C TYR A 112 13.02 7.01 -13.23
N LYS A 113 12.12 6.60 -14.13
CA LYS A 113 10.76 6.15 -13.82
C LYS A 113 10.61 4.64 -13.70
N SER A 114 11.69 3.88 -13.76
CA SER A 114 11.67 2.41 -13.72
C SER A 114 10.94 1.86 -12.49
N ALA A 115 11.16 2.43 -11.30
CA ALA A 115 10.46 2.04 -10.08
C ALA A 115 8.96 2.34 -10.19
N ALA A 116 8.57 3.54 -10.59
CA ALA A 116 7.19 3.94 -10.72
C ALA A 116 6.40 3.03 -11.69
N ARG A 117 7.04 2.62 -12.79
CA ARG A 117 6.45 1.71 -13.77
C ARG A 117 6.32 0.28 -13.24
N ILE A 118 7.32 -0.24 -12.53
CA ILE A 118 7.35 -1.65 -12.10
C ILE A 118 6.41 -1.94 -10.93
N PHE A 119 6.22 -0.98 -10.00
CA PHE A 119 5.48 -1.21 -8.76
C PHE A 119 4.10 -1.85 -8.96
N PRO A 120 3.24 -1.40 -9.88
CA PRO A 120 1.95 -2.05 -10.11
C PRO A 120 2.05 -3.54 -10.49
N THR A 121 3.16 -3.96 -11.11
CA THR A 121 3.38 -5.35 -11.53
C THR A 121 3.91 -6.24 -10.40
N LEU A 122 4.36 -5.65 -9.28
CA LEU A 122 4.83 -6.40 -8.11
C LEU A 122 3.68 -6.91 -7.23
N TYR A 123 2.45 -6.51 -7.54
CA TYR A 123 1.26 -7.01 -6.86
C TYR A 123 1.18 -8.54 -7.00
N PRO A 124 0.97 -9.29 -5.90
CA PRO A 124 0.99 -10.74 -5.92
C PRO A 124 -0.27 -11.27 -6.62
N ASP A 125 -0.10 -11.55 -7.91
CA ASP A 125 -1.16 -12.06 -8.77
C ASP A 125 -1.03 -13.58 -8.93
N GLY A 126 -2.16 -14.27 -8.84
CA GLY A 126 -2.22 -15.73 -8.93
C GLY A 126 -1.92 -16.47 -7.61
N VAL A 127 -2.44 -17.68 -7.52
CA VAL A 127 -2.41 -18.50 -6.29
C VAL A 127 -1.00 -18.92 -5.88
N ASP A 128 -0.11 -19.12 -6.84
CA ASP A 128 1.25 -19.61 -6.61
C ASP A 128 2.27 -18.50 -6.36
N HIS A 129 1.84 -17.23 -6.31
CA HIS A 129 2.77 -16.14 -6.09
C HIS A 129 3.37 -16.22 -4.67
N PRO A 130 4.72 -16.19 -4.50
CA PRO A 130 5.36 -16.37 -3.19
C PRO A 130 4.87 -15.40 -2.11
N SER A 131 4.54 -14.17 -2.49
CA SER A 131 4.01 -13.15 -1.57
C SER A 131 2.65 -13.54 -0.99
N ASN A 132 1.83 -14.33 -1.67
CA ASN A 132 0.54 -14.76 -1.15
C ASN A 132 0.70 -15.66 0.09
N ILE A 133 1.70 -16.53 0.09
CA ILE A 133 2.01 -17.37 1.27
C ILE A 133 2.41 -16.49 2.45
N ALA A 134 3.26 -15.51 2.20
CA ALA A 134 3.74 -14.61 3.23
C ALA A 134 2.64 -13.64 3.71
N ASN A 135 1.74 -13.19 2.82
CA ASN A 135 0.59 -12.38 3.19
C ASN A 135 -0.43 -13.18 4.01
N THR A 136 -0.63 -14.48 3.70
CA THR A 136 -1.46 -15.36 4.53
C THR A 136 -0.94 -15.44 5.96
N LYS A 137 0.37 -15.66 6.14
CA LYS A 137 0.98 -15.64 7.48
C LYS A 137 0.82 -14.28 8.18
N ALA A 138 0.93 -13.18 7.45
CA ALA A 138 0.72 -11.87 8.01
C ALA A 138 -0.75 -11.67 8.45
N TRP A 139 -1.72 -12.19 7.69
CA TRP A 139 -3.13 -12.21 8.11
C TRP A 139 -3.38 -13.05 9.36
N GLU A 140 -2.72 -14.19 9.54
CA GLU A 140 -2.80 -14.96 10.79
C GLU A 140 -2.44 -14.10 12.01
N VAL A 141 -1.40 -13.28 11.89
CA VAL A 141 -0.99 -12.34 12.94
C VAL A 141 -2.02 -11.21 13.11
N LEU A 142 -2.55 -10.65 12.00
CA LEU A 142 -3.57 -9.59 12.06
C LEU A 142 -4.87 -10.09 12.68
N HIS A 143 -5.29 -11.34 12.43
CA HIS A 143 -6.44 -11.96 13.08
C HIS A 143 -6.29 -12.12 14.60
N ALA A 144 -5.05 -12.11 15.10
CA ALA A 144 -4.74 -12.10 16.54
C ALA A 144 -4.37 -10.70 17.08
N TRP A 145 -4.35 -9.67 16.23
CA TRP A 145 -3.94 -8.32 16.61
C TRP A 145 -5.01 -7.62 17.45
N ASN A 146 -4.73 -7.46 18.75
CA ASN A 146 -5.66 -6.83 19.71
C ASN A 146 -5.29 -5.37 20.03
N LYS A 147 -4.15 -4.87 19.57
CA LYS A 147 -3.78 -3.46 19.73
C LYS A 147 -4.58 -2.59 18.74
N PRO A 148 -4.77 -1.28 19.00
CA PRO A 148 -5.60 -0.43 18.14
C PRO A 148 -5.24 -0.49 16.66
N LEU A 149 -6.24 -0.71 15.79
CA LEU A 149 -6.13 -0.56 14.35
C LEU A 149 -7.21 0.40 13.84
N LEU A 150 -6.80 1.50 13.23
CA LEU A 150 -7.69 2.50 12.63
C LEU A 150 -7.66 2.40 11.10
N THR A 151 -8.82 2.52 10.48
CA THR A 151 -8.94 2.69 9.02
C THR A 151 -9.32 4.13 8.68
N ALA A 152 -8.60 4.73 7.71
CA ALA A 152 -8.85 6.07 7.19
C ALA A 152 -8.86 6.00 5.66
N PHE A 153 -9.97 5.56 5.08
CA PHE A 153 -10.11 5.35 3.63
C PHE A 153 -10.93 6.45 3.00
N THR A 154 -10.68 6.72 1.72
CA THR A 154 -11.55 7.56 0.91
C THR A 154 -12.64 6.72 0.24
N ASP A 155 -13.79 7.32 -0.03
CA ASP A 155 -14.90 6.67 -0.74
C ASP A 155 -14.76 6.75 -2.27
N GLY A 156 -13.88 7.62 -2.76
CA GLY A 156 -13.67 7.88 -4.18
C GLY A 156 -12.53 7.11 -4.85
N ASP A 157 -11.74 6.33 -4.11
CA ASP A 157 -10.64 5.54 -4.69
C ASP A 157 -11.17 4.27 -5.38
N PRO A 158 -11.08 4.16 -6.72
CA PRO A 158 -11.63 3.01 -7.45
C PRO A 158 -10.80 1.73 -7.27
N ILE A 159 -9.59 1.82 -6.73
CA ILE A 159 -8.67 0.68 -6.56
C ILE A 159 -8.93 -0.03 -5.24
N THR A 160 -8.97 0.73 -4.14
CA THR A 160 -9.06 0.18 -2.78
C THR A 160 -10.44 0.33 -2.15
N GLN A 161 -11.43 0.81 -2.89
CA GLN A 161 -12.80 1.02 -2.40
C GLN A 161 -13.34 -0.21 -1.67
N GLY A 162 -13.85 0.00 -0.46
CA GLY A 162 -14.40 -1.06 0.38
C GLY A 162 -13.35 -1.88 1.14
N GLY A 163 -12.05 -1.72 0.87
CA GLY A 163 -10.97 -2.47 1.54
C GLY A 163 -10.92 -2.27 3.07
N HIS A 164 -11.35 -1.09 3.56
CA HIS A 164 -11.45 -0.83 5.00
C HIS A 164 -12.31 -1.85 5.75
N LYS A 165 -13.37 -2.37 5.11
CA LYS A 165 -14.30 -3.33 5.73
C LYS A 165 -13.61 -4.62 6.15
N THR A 166 -12.67 -5.11 5.34
CA THR A 166 -11.88 -6.30 5.67
C THR A 166 -11.13 -6.12 6.98
N PHE A 167 -10.40 -5.00 7.12
CA PHE A 167 -9.67 -4.74 8.37
C PHE A 167 -10.59 -4.57 9.57
N GLN A 168 -11.72 -3.89 9.41
CA GLN A 168 -12.70 -3.68 10.49
C GLN A 168 -13.39 -4.96 10.95
N LEU A 169 -13.60 -5.91 10.02
CA LEU A 169 -14.28 -7.18 10.31
C LEU A 169 -13.32 -8.24 10.85
N GLU A 170 -12.11 -8.30 10.30
CA GLU A 170 -11.20 -9.43 10.52
C GLU A 170 -10.12 -9.15 11.58
N VAL A 171 -9.85 -7.86 11.91
CA VAL A 171 -8.82 -7.51 12.90
C VAL A 171 -9.44 -7.11 14.22
N PRO A 172 -9.25 -7.88 15.31
CA PRO A 172 -9.89 -7.61 16.61
C PRO A 172 -9.60 -6.20 17.15
N GLY A 173 -8.38 -5.69 16.97
CA GLY A 173 -7.99 -4.35 17.40
C GLY A 173 -8.66 -3.20 16.66
N ALA A 174 -9.40 -3.48 15.60
CA ALA A 174 -10.21 -2.47 14.92
C ALA A 174 -11.54 -2.19 15.64
N LYS A 175 -12.02 -3.14 16.44
CA LYS A 175 -13.30 -3.01 17.12
C LYS A 175 -13.31 -1.80 18.07
N GLY A 176 -14.32 -0.93 17.91
CA GLY A 176 -14.51 0.24 18.77
C GLY A 176 -13.61 1.43 18.45
N GLN A 177 -12.82 1.36 17.39
CA GLN A 177 -12.02 2.51 16.95
C GLN A 177 -12.88 3.51 16.16
N ALA A 178 -12.46 4.79 16.20
CA ALA A 178 -13.12 5.88 15.47
C ALA A 178 -12.72 5.87 13.98
N HIS A 179 -13.14 4.84 13.27
CA HIS A 179 -12.87 4.71 11.84
C HIS A 179 -13.47 5.87 11.05
N THR A 180 -12.75 6.33 10.03
CA THR A 180 -13.19 7.40 9.16
C THR A 180 -13.25 6.93 7.71
N LEU A 181 -14.37 7.20 7.06
CA LEU A 181 -14.50 7.19 5.61
C LEU A 181 -14.48 8.64 5.14
N ILE A 182 -13.44 9.02 4.44
CA ILE A 182 -13.18 10.39 4.02
C ILE A 182 -13.85 10.58 2.64
N SER A 183 -14.65 11.63 2.51
CA SER A 183 -15.24 11.97 1.22
C SER A 183 -14.19 12.56 0.28
N GLY A 184 -13.95 11.91 -0.88
CA GLY A 184 -12.93 12.39 -1.81
C GLY A 184 -12.55 11.45 -2.93
#